data_233c9a9d71a26f0d23731a89b032d329
#
_entry.id   233c9a9d71a26f0d23731a89b032d329
#
_cell.length_a   1.000
_cell.length_b   1.000
_cell.length_c   1.000
_cell.angle_alpha   90.00
_cell.angle_beta   90.00
_cell.angle_gamma   90.00
#
_symmetry.space_group_name_H-M   'P 1'
#
loop_
_entity.id
_entity.type
_entity.pdbx_description
1 polymer ?
#
loop_
_entity_poly.entity_id
_entity_poly.type
_entity_poly.pdbx_seq_one_letter_code
_entity_poly.pdbx_strand_id
1 'polypeptide(L)'
;ELVFSISIPFVNGVFFLGLILYYCFTSFVIVGTSNAVNLTDGLDGLAIVPIMIAIASFGLITYLSGNLVFSEYLRINYIPDSGELSILCCALLGSCLGFLWFNAPPAMIFMGDTGSLSLGAILGSIAVITKHELVLIVIGGIFVLEAMSVIIQVFSYRVFGKRVFRMAPIHHHFEKKGWSESTIVIRFWIISFVLAIIGLATLKIR
;
A
#
# COMPACT_ATOMS: atom_id res chain seq x y z
N GLU A 1 9.29 22.23 -10.98
CA GLU A 1 8.26 21.57 -11.82
C GLU A 1 7.53 20.42 -11.10
N LEU A 2 8.14 19.77 -10.10
CA LEU A 2 7.52 18.66 -9.34
C LEU A 2 6.47 19.10 -8.30
N VAL A 3 6.40 20.41 -8.01
CA VAL A 3 5.47 20.94 -7.03
C VAL A 3 4.03 20.87 -7.60
N PHE A 4 3.09 20.34 -6.83
CA PHE A 4 1.67 20.17 -7.22
C PHE A 4 1.43 19.31 -8.47
N SER A 5 2.31 18.35 -8.75
CA SER A 5 2.22 17.44 -9.87
C SER A 5 2.17 15.98 -9.44
N ILE A 6 1.63 15.13 -10.32
CA ILE A 6 1.58 13.67 -10.18
C ILE A 6 2.41 13.05 -11.31
N SER A 7 3.15 12.00 -10.96
CA SER A 7 3.86 11.16 -11.93
C SER A 7 2.98 9.97 -12.33
N ILE A 8 2.73 9.82 -13.63
CA ILE A 8 1.97 8.67 -14.13
C ILE A 8 2.97 7.61 -14.62
N PRO A 9 2.87 6.35 -14.13
CA PRO A 9 3.66 5.24 -14.67
C PRO A 9 3.45 5.13 -16.19
N PHE A 10 4.50 4.74 -16.93
CA PHE A 10 4.50 4.58 -18.39
C PHE A 10 4.42 5.87 -19.23
N VAL A 11 4.25 7.04 -18.63
CA VAL A 11 4.21 8.32 -19.34
C VAL A 11 5.39 9.17 -18.92
N ASN A 12 6.16 9.65 -19.90
CA ASN A 12 7.25 10.59 -19.62
C ASN A 12 6.66 11.96 -19.28
N GLY A 13 6.95 12.45 -18.07
CA GLY A 13 6.53 13.75 -17.61
C GLY A 13 5.67 13.70 -16.34
N VAL A 14 5.35 14.87 -15.84
CA VAL A 14 4.51 15.08 -14.65
C VAL A 14 3.26 15.87 -15.06
N PHE A 15 2.12 15.49 -14.49
CA PHE A 15 0.86 16.22 -14.70
C PHE A 15 0.65 17.22 -13.57
N PHE A 16 0.60 18.49 -13.91
CA PHE A 16 0.32 19.55 -12.96
C PHE A 16 -1.18 19.60 -12.65
N LEU A 17 -1.53 19.42 -11.38
CA LEU A 17 -2.90 19.43 -10.89
C LEU A 17 -3.36 20.80 -10.37
N GLY A 18 -2.43 21.69 -10.03
CA GLY A 18 -2.72 22.89 -9.25
C GLY A 18 -2.87 22.62 -7.76
N LEU A 19 -2.80 23.69 -6.97
CA LEU A 19 -2.69 23.64 -5.51
C LEU A 19 -3.84 22.83 -4.85
N ILE A 20 -5.07 23.24 -5.08
CA ILE A 20 -6.23 22.68 -4.35
C ILE A 20 -6.43 21.20 -4.69
N LEU A 21 -6.41 20.87 -6.00
CA LEU A 21 -6.65 19.51 -6.44
C LEU A 21 -5.53 18.57 -5.98
N TYR A 22 -4.27 19.05 -5.95
CA TYR A 22 -3.15 18.29 -5.43
C TYR A 22 -3.30 17.98 -3.93
N TYR A 23 -3.70 18.95 -3.11
CA TYR A 23 -3.93 18.70 -1.68
C TYR A 23 -5.11 17.73 -1.45
N CYS A 24 -6.19 17.86 -2.19
CA CYS A 24 -7.30 16.91 -2.12
C CYS A 24 -6.85 15.49 -2.50
N PHE A 25 -6.08 15.36 -3.57
CA PHE A 25 -5.58 14.08 -4.03
C PHE A 25 -4.61 13.42 -3.02
N THR A 26 -3.61 14.16 -2.53
CA THR A 26 -2.64 13.63 -1.56
C THR A 26 -3.29 13.27 -0.23
N SER A 27 -4.24 14.08 0.25
CA SER A 27 -5.04 13.75 1.42
C SER A 27 -5.85 12.46 1.20
N PHE A 28 -6.46 12.31 0.03
CA PHE A 28 -7.18 11.08 -0.34
C PHE A 28 -6.25 9.86 -0.36
N VAL A 29 -5.04 9.99 -0.91
CA VAL A 29 -4.05 8.90 -0.92
C VAL A 29 -3.67 8.49 0.50
N ILE A 30 -3.31 9.45 1.36
CA ILE A 30 -2.86 9.17 2.73
C ILE A 30 -4.00 8.56 3.56
N VAL A 31 -5.17 9.20 3.59
CA VAL A 31 -6.33 8.72 4.35
C VAL A 31 -6.86 7.41 3.77
N GLY A 32 -6.90 7.28 2.44
CA GLY A 32 -7.33 6.07 1.76
C GLY A 32 -6.43 4.88 2.09
N THR A 33 -5.10 5.06 2.03
CA THR A 33 -4.15 4.01 2.37
C THR A 33 -4.23 3.64 3.85
N SER A 34 -4.33 4.63 4.74
CA SER A 34 -4.52 4.42 6.18
C SER A 34 -5.72 3.52 6.48
N ASN A 35 -6.88 3.86 5.92
CA ASN A 35 -8.10 3.09 6.13
C ASN A 35 -8.07 1.72 5.42
N ALA A 36 -7.46 1.62 4.24
CA ALA A 36 -7.35 0.36 3.52
C ALA A 36 -6.49 -0.66 4.26
N VAL A 37 -5.40 -0.21 4.88
CA VAL A 37 -4.56 -1.05 5.76
C VAL A 37 -5.34 -1.48 6.99
N ASN A 38 -6.07 -0.57 7.64
CA ASN A 38 -6.89 -0.89 8.80
C ASN A 38 -7.99 -1.92 8.47
N LEU A 39 -8.67 -1.79 7.33
CA LEU A 39 -9.65 -2.78 6.87
C LEU A 39 -9.05 -4.16 6.59
N THR A 40 -7.76 -4.22 6.28
CA THR A 40 -7.05 -5.48 5.99
C THR A 40 -6.63 -6.20 7.29
N ASP A 41 -6.53 -5.51 8.42
CA ASP A 41 -6.10 -6.06 9.71
C ASP A 41 -7.21 -6.86 10.41
N GLY A 42 -7.80 -7.83 9.70
CA GLY A 42 -8.91 -8.64 10.20
C GLY A 42 -8.55 -10.08 10.57
N LEU A 43 -7.35 -10.58 10.22
CA LEU A 43 -6.84 -11.91 10.55
C LEU A 43 -5.40 -11.83 11.04
N ASP A 44 -5.00 -12.80 11.87
CA ASP A 44 -3.65 -12.91 12.42
C ASP A 44 -2.57 -12.84 11.33
N GLY A 45 -1.69 -11.84 11.40
CA GLY A 45 -0.60 -11.66 10.46
C GLY A 45 -1.01 -11.20 9.04
N LEU A 46 -2.30 -10.99 8.75
CA LEU A 46 -2.78 -10.69 7.40
C LEU A 46 -2.25 -9.35 6.89
N ALA A 47 -2.34 -8.28 7.69
CA ALA A 47 -1.95 -6.93 7.27
C ALA A 47 -0.45 -6.69 7.33
N ILE A 48 0.23 -7.22 8.36
CA ILE A 48 1.62 -6.85 8.67
C ILE A 48 2.60 -7.25 7.57
N VAL A 49 2.47 -8.44 6.96
CA VAL A 49 3.39 -8.89 5.90
C VAL A 49 3.21 -8.11 4.60
N PRO A 50 2.00 -7.89 4.08
CA PRO A 50 1.77 -6.95 2.96
C PRO A 50 2.31 -5.54 3.22
N ILE A 51 2.18 -5.01 4.46
CA ILE A 51 2.77 -3.72 4.83
C ILE A 51 4.30 -3.77 4.73
N MET A 52 4.94 -4.81 5.27
CA MET A 52 6.39 -4.98 5.19
C MET A 52 6.87 -5.05 3.74
N ILE A 53 6.17 -5.80 2.89
CA ILE A 53 6.50 -5.89 1.46
C ILE A 53 6.38 -4.52 0.78
N ALA A 54 5.31 -3.76 1.07
CA ALA A 54 5.11 -2.43 0.53
C ALA A 54 6.18 -1.45 1.04
N ILE A 55 6.48 -1.43 2.35
CA ILE A 55 7.52 -0.58 2.94
C ILE A 55 8.90 -0.91 2.35
N ALA A 56 9.24 -2.20 2.18
CA ALA A 56 10.50 -2.62 1.55
C ALA A 56 10.60 -2.10 0.10
N SER A 57 9.52 -2.22 -0.65
CA SER A 57 9.44 -1.72 -2.03
C SER A 57 9.61 -0.20 -2.10
N PHE A 58 8.91 0.54 -1.23
CA PHE A 58 9.04 1.99 -1.15
C PHE A 58 10.37 2.44 -0.57
N GLY A 59 10.99 1.68 0.34
CA GLY A 59 12.36 1.91 0.79
C GLY A 59 13.38 1.84 -0.36
N LEU A 60 13.20 0.88 -1.28
CA LEU A 60 13.99 0.83 -2.50
C LEU A 60 13.70 2.02 -3.42
N ILE A 61 12.42 2.39 -3.62
CA ILE A 61 12.02 3.53 -4.45
C ILE A 61 12.61 4.83 -3.90
N THR A 62 12.56 5.06 -2.59
CA THR A 62 13.12 6.27 -1.95
C THR A 62 14.63 6.37 -2.18
N TYR A 63 15.34 5.27 -2.02
CA TYR A 63 16.78 5.21 -2.29
C TYR A 63 17.12 5.50 -3.75
N LEU A 64 16.40 4.89 -4.69
CA LEU A 64 16.62 5.08 -6.11
C LEU A 64 16.28 6.50 -6.58
N SER A 65 15.18 7.07 -6.07
CA SER A 65 14.77 8.45 -6.39
C SER A 65 15.68 9.51 -5.76
N GLY A 66 16.32 9.19 -4.63
CA GLY A 66 17.29 10.08 -3.97
C GLY A 66 18.69 10.05 -4.58
N ASN A 67 18.96 9.14 -5.49
CA ASN A 67 20.26 9.03 -6.15
C ASN A 67 20.17 9.47 -7.62
N LEU A 68 20.97 10.49 -7.98
CA LEU A 68 20.94 11.09 -9.32
C LEU A 68 21.24 10.07 -10.42
N VAL A 69 22.22 9.19 -10.23
CA VAL A 69 22.63 8.19 -11.24
C VAL A 69 21.54 7.17 -11.48
N PHE A 70 20.93 6.66 -10.40
CA PHE A 70 19.84 5.66 -10.51
C PHE A 70 18.55 6.27 -11.04
N SER A 71 18.20 7.49 -10.63
CA SER A 71 16.99 8.16 -11.12
C SER A 71 17.09 8.46 -12.62
N GLU A 72 18.25 8.89 -13.10
CA GLU A 72 18.51 9.12 -14.51
C GLU A 72 18.46 7.80 -15.33
N TYR A 73 19.10 6.74 -14.84
CA TYR A 73 19.10 5.42 -15.48
C TYR A 73 17.69 4.82 -15.59
N LEU A 74 16.88 4.98 -14.53
CA LEU A 74 15.51 4.46 -14.48
C LEU A 74 14.49 5.43 -15.11
N ARG A 75 14.91 6.66 -15.44
CA ARG A 75 14.04 7.74 -15.92
C ARG A 75 12.91 8.08 -14.96
N ILE A 76 13.16 7.96 -13.65
CA ILE A 76 12.24 8.40 -12.60
C ILE A 76 12.61 9.79 -12.13
N ASN A 77 11.69 10.44 -11.41
CA ASN A 77 11.93 11.78 -10.89
C ASN A 77 13.03 11.74 -9.81
N TYR A 78 14.07 12.57 -9.99
CA TYR A 78 15.05 12.79 -8.94
C TYR A 78 14.44 13.67 -7.84
N ILE A 79 14.47 13.19 -6.61
CA ILE A 79 13.96 13.89 -5.43
C ILE A 79 15.10 14.00 -4.42
N PRO A 80 15.69 15.19 -4.28
CA PRO A 80 16.76 15.40 -3.30
C PRO A 80 16.34 14.92 -1.91
N ASP A 81 17.28 14.36 -1.18
CA ASP A 81 17.15 13.89 0.21
C ASP A 81 16.10 12.77 0.43
N SER A 82 15.40 12.31 -0.61
CA SER A 82 14.46 11.19 -0.45
C SER A 82 15.15 9.88 -0.03
N GLY A 83 16.45 9.75 -0.26
CA GLY A 83 17.26 8.64 0.23
C GLY A 83 17.23 8.46 1.75
N GLU A 84 17.09 9.55 2.51
CA GLU A 84 16.98 9.51 3.98
C GLU A 84 15.70 8.79 4.45
N LEU A 85 14.64 8.81 3.65
CA LEU A 85 13.41 8.05 3.94
C LEU A 85 13.65 6.54 3.93
N SER A 86 14.68 6.05 3.25
CA SER A 86 15.03 4.63 3.26
C SER A 86 15.44 4.16 4.66
N ILE A 87 16.07 5.03 5.47
CA ILE A 87 16.40 4.76 6.87
C ILE A 87 15.13 4.55 7.69
N LEU A 88 14.14 5.44 7.51
CA LEU A 88 12.82 5.30 8.15
C LEU A 88 12.15 3.98 7.73
N CYS A 89 12.17 3.65 6.43
CA CYS A 89 11.62 2.39 5.93
C CYS A 89 12.30 1.17 6.56
N CYS A 90 13.63 1.18 6.70
CA CYS A 90 14.38 0.11 7.36
C CYS A 90 14.02 -0.01 8.85
N ALA A 91 13.87 1.10 9.56
CA ALA A 91 13.45 1.10 10.96
C ALA A 91 12.03 0.53 11.13
N LEU A 92 11.10 0.93 10.25
CA LEU A 92 9.75 0.38 10.23
C LEU A 92 9.74 -1.10 9.91
N LEU A 93 10.55 -1.58 8.94
CA LEU A 93 10.68 -2.99 8.65
C LEU A 93 11.16 -3.79 9.86
N GLY A 94 12.18 -3.29 10.56
CA GLY A 94 12.66 -3.92 11.80
C GLY A 94 11.58 -4.00 12.88
N SER A 95 10.81 -2.92 13.07
CA SER A 95 9.69 -2.88 14.01
C SER A 95 8.57 -3.86 13.62
N CYS A 96 8.23 -3.90 12.34
CA CYS A 96 7.21 -4.81 11.81
C CYS A 96 7.65 -6.28 11.92
N LEU A 97 8.94 -6.60 11.71
CA LEU A 97 9.47 -7.95 11.92
C LEU A 97 9.37 -8.37 13.39
N GLY A 98 9.72 -7.48 14.32
CA GLY A 98 9.58 -7.75 15.75
C GLY A 98 8.11 -7.95 16.16
N PHE A 99 7.19 -7.16 15.58
CA PHE A 99 5.76 -7.34 15.79
C PHE A 99 5.24 -8.65 15.20
N LEU A 100 5.65 -9.00 13.97
CA LEU A 100 5.23 -10.23 13.28
C LEU A 100 5.60 -11.48 14.08
N TRP A 101 6.73 -11.46 14.80
CA TRP A 101 7.14 -12.59 15.66
C TRP A 101 6.06 -13.03 16.63
N PHE A 102 5.23 -12.09 17.11
CA PHE A 102 4.15 -12.35 18.04
C PHE A 102 2.75 -12.30 17.39
N ASN A 103 2.63 -11.73 16.21
CA ASN A 103 1.35 -11.59 15.49
C ASN A 103 1.14 -12.69 14.43
N ALA A 104 2.17 -13.51 14.13
CA ALA A 104 2.00 -14.67 13.25
C ALA A 104 0.98 -15.67 13.82
N PRO A 105 0.15 -16.33 12.97
CA PRO A 105 -0.87 -17.26 13.45
C PRO A 105 -0.30 -18.45 14.24
N PRO A 106 -0.82 -18.78 15.44
CA PRO A 106 -1.85 -18.05 16.21
C PRO A 106 -1.27 -16.82 16.91
N ALA A 107 -1.91 -15.66 16.71
CA ALA A 107 -1.39 -14.40 17.22
C ALA A 107 -1.43 -14.30 18.76
N MET A 108 -0.32 -13.85 19.34
CA MET A 108 -0.20 -13.54 20.78
C MET A 108 -0.52 -12.06 21.05
N ILE A 109 -0.36 -11.18 20.06
CA ILE A 109 -0.65 -9.74 20.13
C ILE A 109 -1.38 -9.29 18.87
N PHE A 110 -2.17 -8.23 18.98
CA PHE A 110 -2.95 -7.65 17.88
C PHE A 110 -2.51 -6.20 17.63
N MET A 111 -2.54 -5.77 16.35
CA MET A 111 -2.07 -4.45 15.94
C MET A 111 -3.03 -3.34 16.38
N GLY A 112 -4.32 -3.55 16.21
CA GLY A 112 -5.37 -2.56 16.46
C GLY A 112 -5.26 -1.32 15.55
N ASP A 113 -6.22 -0.41 15.74
CA ASP A 113 -6.33 0.80 14.91
C ASP A 113 -5.10 1.71 14.99
N THR A 114 -4.48 1.79 16.16
CA THR A 114 -3.29 2.63 16.38
C THR A 114 -2.13 2.20 15.46
N GLY A 115 -1.91 0.90 15.33
CA GLY A 115 -0.84 0.37 14.48
C GLY A 115 -1.20 0.42 13.00
N SER A 116 -2.36 -0.12 12.63
CA SER A 116 -2.78 -0.25 11.23
C SER A 116 -2.98 1.10 10.54
N LEU A 117 -3.67 2.05 11.20
CA LEU A 117 -3.88 3.39 10.65
C LEU A 117 -2.56 4.15 10.50
N SER A 118 -1.67 4.09 11.50
CA SER A 118 -0.39 4.78 11.43
C SER A 118 0.53 4.22 10.34
N LEU A 119 0.66 2.90 10.23
CA LEU A 119 1.48 2.27 9.19
C LEU A 119 0.95 2.57 7.79
N GLY A 120 -0.37 2.54 7.60
CA GLY A 120 -1.00 2.91 6.34
C GLY A 120 -0.81 4.39 6.00
N ALA A 121 -0.91 5.30 6.99
CA ALA A 121 -0.67 6.73 6.79
C ALA A 121 0.80 7.02 6.43
N ILE A 122 1.75 6.37 7.09
CA ILE A 122 3.18 6.50 6.78
C ILE A 122 3.45 5.99 5.36
N LEU A 123 2.94 4.83 4.98
CA LEU A 123 3.10 4.28 3.64
C LEU A 123 2.54 5.23 2.57
N GLY A 124 1.34 5.77 2.77
CA GLY A 124 0.73 6.76 1.87
C GLY A 124 1.55 8.04 1.79
N SER A 125 2.10 8.51 2.91
CA SER A 125 2.96 9.70 2.95
C SER A 125 4.26 9.49 2.17
N ILE A 126 4.92 8.33 2.32
CA ILE A 126 6.12 7.99 1.57
C ILE A 126 5.83 7.99 0.06
N ALA A 127 4.71 7.42 -0.36
CA ALA A 127 4.30 7.40 -1.77
C ALA A 127 4.09 8.82 -2.34
N VAL A 128 3.47 9.71 -1.57
CA VAL A 128 3.28 11.13 -1.94
C VAL A 128 4.61 11.87 -2.03
N ILE A 129 5.51 11.69 -1.06
CA ILE A 129 6.83 12.35 -1.05
C ILE A 129 7.66 11.89 -2.25
N THR A 130 7.63 10.61 -2.57
CA THR A 130 8.38 10.03 -3.70
C THR A 130 7.71 10.23 -5.07
N LYS A 131 6.52 10.82 -5.12
CA LYS A 131 5.73 10.97 -6.37
C LYS A 131 5.40 9.65 -7.05
N HIS A 132 5.17 8.62 -6.26
CA HIS A 132 4.84 7.27 -6.74
C HIS A 132 3.47 6.81 -6.22
N GLU A 133 2.50 7.73 -6.12
CA GLU A 133 1.16 7.47 -5.60
C GLU A 133 0.43 6.40 -6.41
N LEU A 134 0.57 6.42 -7.74
CA LEU A 134 -0.07 5.43 -8.61
C LEU A 134 0.62 4.06 -8.53
N VAL A 135 1.93 4.02 -8.27
CA VAL A 135 2.67 2.78 -8.04
C VAL A 135 2.21 2.12 -6.73
N LEU A 136 1.81 2.93 -5.73
CA LEU A 136 1.24 2.43 -4.48
C LEU A 136 -0.03 1.61 -4.72
N ILE A 137 -0.87 1.96 -5.70
CA ILE A 137 -2.07 1.19 -6.05
C ILE A 137 -1.71 -0.24 -6.47
N VAL A 138 -0.57 -0.42 -7.14
CA VAL A 138 -0.09 -1.73 -7.58
C VAL A 138 0.60 -2.47 -6.42
N ILE A 139 1.59 -1.85 -5.79
CA ILE A 139 2.35 -2.46 -4.68
C ILE A 139 1.43 -2.78 -3.50
N GLY A 140 0.54 -1.84 -3.16
CA GLY A 140 -0.48 -1.97 -2.11
C GLY A 140 -1.79 -2.61 -2.60
N GLY A 141 -1.77 -3.32 -3.72
CA GLY A 141 -2.99 -3.78 -4.39
C GLY A 141 -3.88 -4.68 -3.53
N ILE A 142 -3.31 -5.40 -2.55
CA ILE A 142 -4.12 -6.19 -1.62
C ILE A 142 -4.98 -5.25 -0.74
N PHE A 143 -4.44 -4.14 -0.26
CA PHE A 143 -5.17 -3.14 0.52
C PHE A 143 -6.27 -2.49 -0.33
N VAL A 144 -5.95 -2.22 -1.60
CA VAL A 144 -6.93 -1.68 -2.56
C VAL A 144 -8.07 -2.68 -2.77
N LEU A 145 -7.78 -3.97 -2.95
CA LEU A 145 -8.80 -5.02 -3.12
C LEU A 145 -9.69 -5.15 -1.89
N GLU A 146 -9.14 -5.09 -0.69
CA GLU A 146 -9.89 -5.12 0.56
C GLU A 146 -10.83 -3.92 0.66
N ALA A 147 -10.32 -2.70 0.50
CA ALA A 147 -11.12 -1.48 0.56
C ALA A 147 -12.21 -1.45 -0.54
N MET A 148 -11.85 -1.79 -1.78
CA MET A 148 -12.80 -1.85 -2.89
C MET A 148 -13.90 -2.89 -2.67
N SER A 149 -13.60 -4.02 -2.05
CA SER A 149 -14.60 -5.01 -1.73
C SER A 149 -15.67 -4.47 -0.77
N VAL A 150 -15.27 -3.63 0.20
CA VAL A 150 -16.20 -2.97 1.12
C VAL A 150 -17.03 -1.92 0.38
N ILE A 151 -16.39 -1.07 -0.42
CA ILE A 151 -17.07 -0.02 -1.19
C ILE A 151 -18.12 -0.65 -2.13
N ILE A 152 -17.74 -1.67 -2.89
CA ILE A 152 -18.64 -2.38 -3.81
C ILE A 152 -19.80 -3.03 -3.05
N GLN A 153 -19.52 -3.68 -1.93
CA GLN A 153 -20.54 -4.33 -1.11
C GLN A 153 -21.57 -3.33 -0.57
N VAL A 154 -21.09 -2.23 0.01
CA VAL A 154 -21.96 -1.19 0.59
C VAL A 154 -22.78 -0.51 -0.50
N PHE A 155 -22.16 -0.17 -1.62
CA PHE A 155 -22.85 0.45 -2.76
C PHE A 155 -23.94 -0.48 -3.32
N SER A 156 -23.60 -1.73 -3.61
CA SER A 156 -24.55 -2.71 -4.15
C SER A 156 -25.72 -2.95 -3.19
N TYR A 157 -25.44 -3.05 -1.90
CA TYR A 157 -26.49 -3.28 -0.91
C TYR A 157 -27.42 -2.05 -0.77
N ARG A 158 -26.87 -0.83 -0.77
CA ARG A 158 -27.68 0.39 -0.67
C ARG A 158 -28.52 0.66 -1.92
N VAL A 159 -27.97 0.40 -3.12
CA VAL A 159 -28.64 0.73 -4.39
C VAL A 159 -29.57 -0.38 -4.87
N PHE A 160 -29.10 -1.65 -4.76
CA PHE A 160 -29.80 -2.79 -5.34
C PHE A 160 -30.39 -3.75 -4.30
N GLY A 161 -30.14 -3.56 -3.00
CA GLY A 161 -30.56 -4.46 -1.92
C GLY A 161 -29.89 -5.84 -1.97
N LYS A 162 -28.82 -6.00 -2.75
CA LYS A 162 -28.16 -7.30 -2.98
C LYS A 162 -26.69 -7.25 -2.54
N ARG A 163 -26.23 -8.37 -1.97
CA ARG A 163 -24.83 -8.56 -1.60
C ARG A 163 -24.05 -9.13 -2.78
N VAL A 164 -22.91 -8.53 -3.13
CA VAL A 164 -21.95 -9.04 -4.14
C VAL A 164 -21.10 -10.14 -3.53
N PHE A 165 -20.54 -9.86 -2.35
CA PHE A 165 -19.72 -10.81 -1.61
C PHE A 165 -20.53 -11.43 -0.46
N ARG A 166 -20.18 -12.65 -0.03
CA ARG A 166 -20.79 -13.28 1.16
C ARG A 166 -20.60 -12.43 2.40
N MET A 167 -19.41 -11.81 2.52
CA MET A 167 -19.03 -10.85 3.53
C MET A 167 -17.94 -9.93 2.98
N ALA A 168 -17.81 -8.71 3.44
CA ALA A 168 -16.73 -7.78 3.16
C ALA A 168 -16.13 -7.31 4.50
N PRO A 169 -14.83 -7.03 4.56
CA PRO A 169 -13.79 -7.12 3.52
C PRO A 169 -13.59 -8.51 2.89
N ILE A 170 -12.78 -8.60 1.80
CA ILE A 170 -12.76 -9.80 0.95
C ILE A 170 -12.17 -11.05 1.63
N HIS A 171 -11.28 -10.89 2.62
CA HIS A 171 -10.77 -12.03 3.40
C HIS A 171 -11.90 -12.79 4.09
N HIS A 172 -12.89 -12.10 4.66
CA HIS A 172 -14.08 -12.73 5.25
C HIS A 172 -14.96 -13.45 4.25
N HIS A 173 -14.94 -13.02 2.97
CA HIS A 173 -15.63 -13.77 1.92
C HIS A 173 -15.05 -15.19 1.75
N PHE A 174 -13.71 -15.32 1.83
CA PHE A 174 -13.04 -16.61 1.72
C PHE A 174 -13.23 -17.48 2.97
N GLU A 175 -13.26 -16.88 4.18
CA GLU A 175 -13.64 -17.60 5.40
C GLU A 175 -15.05 -18.19 5.29
N LYS A 176 -16.02 -17.38 4.80
CA LYS A 176 -17.40 -17.86 4.55
C LYS A 176 -17.50 -18.90 3.42
N LYS A 177 -16.46 -19.06 2.63
CA LYS A 177 -16.32 -20.18 1.68
C LYS A 177 -15.72 -21.45 2.30
N GLY A 178 -15.25 -21.37 3.54
CA GLY A 178 -14.66 -22.52 4.26
C GLY A 178 -13.15 -22.65 4.12
N TRP A 179 -12.45 -21.59 3.69
CA TRP A 179 -10.98 -21.59 3.70
C TRP A 179 -10.48 -21.37 5.12
N SER A 180 -9.40 -22.06 5.49
CA SER A 180 -8.72 -21.79 6.76
C SER A 180 -8.05 -20.44 6.75
N GLU A 181 -8.00 -19.76 7.90
CA GLU A 181 -7.37 -18.44 8.06
C GLU A 181 -5.92 -18.44 7.57
N SER A 182 -5.14 -19.43 7.98
CA SER A 182 -3.74 -19.56 7.55
C SER A 182 -3.59 -19.68 6.02
N THR A 183 -4.53 -20.35 5.35
CA THR A 183 -4.53 -20.44 3.88
C THR A 183 -4.82 -19.08 3.24
N ILE A 184 -5.75 -18.31 3.78
CA ILE A 184 -6.07 -16.95 3.30
C ILE A 184 -4.85 -16.06 3.47
N VAL A 185 -4.28 -16.04 4.66
CA VAL A 185 -3.13 -15.20 5.03
C VAL A 185 -1.93 -15.47 4.10
N ILE A 186 -1.53 -16.73 3.96
CA ILE A 186 -0.38 -17.10 3.11
C ILE A 186 -0.64 -16.72 1.64
N ARG A 187 -1.84 -16.95 1.11
CA ARG A 187 -2.17 -16.59 -0.27
C ARG A 187 -2.14 -15.07 -0.49
N PHE A 188 -2.58 -14.30 0.48
CA PHE A 188 -2.53 -12.84 0.40
C PHE A 188 -1.09 -12.32 0.47
N TRP A 189 -0.21 -12.94 1.26
CA TRP A 189 1.22 -12.63 1.25
C TRP A 189 1.86 -12.88 -0.12
N ILE A 190 1.54 -14.04 -0.73
CA ILE A 190 2.06 -14.37 -2.07
C ILE A 190 1.56 -13.34 -3.11
N ILE A 191 0.27 -12.99 -3.08
CA ILE A 191 -0.30 -11.99 -3.98
C ILE A 191 0.39 -10.64 -3.77
N SER A 192 0.57 -10.20 -2.53
CA SER A 192 1.26 -8.94 -2.21
C SER A 192 2.68 -8.92 -2.74
N PHE A 193 3.42 -10.04 -2.61
CA PHE A 193 4.78 -10.15 -3.13
C PHE A 193 4.82 -10.06 -4.66
N VAL A 194 3.92 -10.74 -5.35
CA VAL A 194 3.80 -10.65 -6.81
C VAL A 194 3.46 -9.24 -7.27
N LEU A 195 2.51 -8.58 -6.59
CA LEU A 195 2.12 -7.20 -6.89
C LEU A 195 3.28 -6.21 -6.64
N ALA A 196 4.08 -6.43 -5.61
CA ALA A 196 5.27 -5.64 -5.34
C ALA A 196 6.31 -5.77 -6.46
N ILE A 197 6.57 -6.98 -6.95
CA ILE A 197 7.46 -7.21 -8.10
C ILE A 197 6.92 -6.48 -9.35
N ILE A 198 5.62 -6.60 -9.64
CA ILE A 198 4.99 -5.91 -10.76
C ILE A 198 5.14 -4.39 -10.60
N GLY A 199 4.84 -3.85 -9.40
CA GLY A 199 4.97 -2.42 -9.13
C GLY A 199 6.40 -1.91 -9.30
N LEU A 200 7.40 -2.64 -8.79
CA LEU A 200 8.80 -2.29 -9.00
C LEU A 200 9.23 -2.39 -10.48
N ALA A 201 8.72 -3.37 -11.21
CA ALA A 201 9.00 -3.50 -12.64
C ALA A 201 8.49 -2.28 -13.44
N THR A 202 7.40 -1.63 -13.00
CA THR A 202 6.87 -0.43 -13.66
C THR A 202 7.84 0.75 -13.62
N LEU A 203 8.81 0.77 -12.69
CA LEU A 203 9.81 1.84 -12.61
C LEU A 203 10.72 1.89 -13.84
N LYS A 204 10.97 0.75 -14.48
CA LYS A 204 11.85 0.66 -15.66
C LYS A 204 11.11 0.78 -16.98
N ILE A 205 9.80 0.58 -17.01
CA ILE A 205 9.00 0.57 -18.24
C ILE A 205 8.49 2.01 -18.53
N ARG A 206 9.43 2.92 -18.76
CA ARG A 206 9.13 4.31 -19.16
C ARG A 206 9.82 4.67 -20.46
#